data_102077111ea7456e49f992b42c506e74
#
_entry.id   102077111ea7456e49f992b42c506e74
#
_cell.length_a   1.000
_cell.length_b   1.000
_cell.length_c   1.000
_cell.angle_alpha   90.00
_cell.angle_beta   90.00
_cell.angle_gamma   90.00
#
_symmetry.space_group_name_H-M   'P 1'
#
loop_
_entity.id
_entity.type
_entity.pdbx_description
1 polymer ?
#
loop_
_entity_poly.entity_id
_entity_poly.type
_entity_poly.pdbx_seq_one_letter_code
_entity_poly.pdbx_strand_id
1 'polypeptide(L)'
;MVGVLKNGEGPVVLVRADMDALPVKEETGLPYASSVTTEDEAGKTVSVMHACGHDIHMTVWVGAARTMATLREQWSGTLVFIGQPAEERSGGAKEMLKDG
;
A
#
# COMPACT_ATOMS: atom_id res chain seq x y z
N MET A 1 7.05 -2.35 2.98
CA MET A 1 6.52 -3.13 4.15
C MET A 1 6.16 -4.53 3.68
N VAL A 2 6.56 -5.58 4.44
CA VAL A 2 6.17 -6.96 4.15
C VAL A 2 5.57 -7.57 5.42
N GLY A 3 4.43 -8.22 5.28
CA GLY A 3 3.76 -8.99 6.33
C GLY A 3 3.57 -10.43 5.90
N VAL A 4 3.83 -11.39 6.81
CA VAL A 4 3.67 -12.81 6.53
C VAL A 4 2.71 -13.43 7.54
N LEU A 5 1.65 -14.06 7.08
CA LEU A 5 0.68 -14.79 7.89
C LEU A 5 0.72 -16.27 7.52
N LYS A 6 1.33 -17.08 8.39
CA LYS A 6 1.38 -18.54 8.23
C LYS A 6 0.19 -19.19 8.92
N ASN A 7 -0.41 -20.16 8.24
CA ASN A 7 -1.59 -20.91 8.72
C ASN A 7 -1.57 -22.37 8.24
N GLY A 8 -0.58 -23.13 8.67
CA GLY A 8 -0.40 -24.55 8.30
C GLY A 8 0.21 -24.75 6.92
N GLU A 9 0.18 -25.99 6.46
CA GLU A 9 0.66 -26.38 5.15
C GLU A 9 -0.32 -25.96 4.05
N GLY A 10 0.20 -25.58 2.88
CA GLY A 10 -0.61 -25.15 1.75
C GLY A 10 0.10 -24.18 0.82
N PRO A 11 -0.63 -23.56 -0.10
CA PRO A 11 -0.05 -22.64 -1.07
C PRO A 11 0.48 -21.36 -0.41
N VAL A 12 1.42 -20.72 -1.09
CA VAL A 12 1.86 -19.35 -0.78
C VAL A 12 1.16 -18.39 -1.73
N VAL A 13 0.41 -17.45 -1.17
CA VAL A 13 -0.30 -16.42 -1.93
C VAL A 13 0.24 -15.05 -1.55
N LEU A 14 0.61 -14.26 -2.55
CA LEU A 14 1.08 -12.91 -2.38
C LEU A 14 -0.02 -11.90 -2.74
N VAL A 15 -0.23 -10.93 -1.86
CA VAL A 15 -1.14 -9.80 -2.06
C VAL A 15 -0.35 -8.50 -1.96
N ARG A 16 -0.35 -7.72 -3.02
CA ARG A 16 0.37 -6.44 -3.10
C ARG A 16 -0.61 -5.28 -3.16
N ALA A 17 -0.28 -4.20 -2.46
CA ALA A 17 -0.84 -2.86 -2.66
C ALA A 17 0.29 -1.85 -2.78
N ASP A 18 0.10 -0.85 -3.61
CA ASP A 18 0.89 0.37 -3.67
C ASP A 18 0.43 1.35 -2.59
N MET A 19 1.34 2.22 -2.13
CA MET A 19 1.10 3.03 -0.94
C MET A 19 1.39 4.52 -1.13
N ASP A 20 1.99 4.89 -2.24
CA ASP A 20 2.43 6.26 -2.48
C ASP A 20 1.29 7.15 -2.99
N ALA A 21 1.53 8.45 -2.90
CA ALA A 21 0.63 9.50 -3.35
C ALA A 21 1.32 10.38 -4.39
N LEU A 22 0.54 11.17 -5.09
CA LEU A 22 1.00 12.06 -6.15
C LEU A 22 1.16 13.51 -5.67
N PRO A 23 2.08 14.29 -6.24
CA PRO A 23 2.25 15.70 -5.92
C PRO A 23 1.15 16.56 -6.56
N VAL A 24 -0.09 16.29 -6.20
CA VAL A 24 -1.31 16.93 -6.71
C VAL A 24 -2.07 17.59 -5.57
N LYS A 25 -2.60 18.79 -5.82
CA LYS A 25 -3.52 19.43 -4.88
C LYS A 25 -4.90 18.82 -5.03
N GLU A 26 -5.48 18.36 -3.92
CA GLU A 26 -6.83 17.84 -3.92
C GLU A 26 -7.85 18.99 -3.96
N GLU A 27 -8.71 18.98 -4.97
CA GLU A 27 -9.77 19.97 -5.20
C GLU A 27 -11.17 19.33 -5.26
N THR A 28 -11.37 18.24 -4.52
CA THR A 28 -12.62 17.50 -4.47
C THR A 28 -13.72 18.27 -3.70
N GLY A 29 -13.35 19.20 -2.83
CA GLY A 29 -14.29 19.92 -1.96
C GLY A 29 -14.85 19.08 -0.81
N LEU A 30 -14.32 17.87 -0.61
CA LEU A 30 -14.76 17.00 0.49
C LEU A 30 -14.20 17.48 1.83
N PRO A 31 -14.92 17.27 2.95
CA PRO A 31 -14.48 17.73 4.28
C PRO A 31 -13.20 17.03 4.77
N TYR A 32 -12.80 15.96 4.14
CA TYR A 32 -11.59 15.19 4.42
C TYR A 32 -10.56 15.25 3.27
N ALA A 33 -10.71 16.20 2.34
CA ALA A 33 -9.73 16.43 1.29
C ALA A 33 -8.33 16.66 1.89
N SER A 34 -7.30 16.12 1.22
CA SER A 34 -5.92 16.25 1.69
C SER A 34 -5.47 17.71 1.72
N SER A 35 -4.96 18.12 2.86
CA SER A 35 -4.25 19.40 3.05
C SER A 35 -2.74 19.19 3.27
N VAL A 36 -2.26 17.96 3.08
CA VAL A 36 -0.85 17.59 3.32
C VAL A 36 0.04 18.21 2.26
N THR A 37 1.20 18.68 2.69
CA THR A 37 2.28 19.14 1.80
C THR A 37 3.59 18.43 2.14
N THR A 38 4.47 18.30 1.16
CA THR A 38 5.84 17.78 1.30
C THR A 38 6.78 18.57 0.42
N GLU A 39 8.09 18.33 0.53
CA GLU A 39 9.07 18.84 -0.41
C GLU A 39 9.37 17.78 -1.48
N ASP A 40 9.43 18.21 -2.73
CA ASP A 40 9.89 17.37 -3.84
C ASP A 40 11.43 17.31 -3.88
N GLU A 41 11.98 16.57 -4.84
CA GLU A 41 13.43 16.39 -4.98
C GLU A 41 14.18 17.71 -5.26
N ALA A 42 13.49 18.74 -5.74
CA ALA A 42 14.04 20.07 -5.98
C ALA A 42 13.90 21.00 -4.76
N GLY A 43 13.38 20.50 -3.64
CA GLY A 43 13.12 21.27 -2.42
C GLY A 43 11.91 22.20 -2.52
N LYS A 44 11.04 22.01 -3.52
CA LYS A 44 9.81 22.79 -3.68
C LYS A 44 8.68 22.16 -2.90
N THR A 45 7.97 22.96 -2.11
CA THR A 45 6.75 22.52 -1.43
C THR A 45 5.65 22.19 -2.44
N VAL A 46 5.12 20.95 -2.36
CA VAL A 46 4.04 20.43 -3.21
C VAL A 46 2.94 19.87 -2.34
N SER A 47 1.70 19.94 -2.81
CA SER A 47 0.56 19.26 -2.18
C SER A 47 0.64 17.76 -2.46
N VAL A 48 -0.06 16.95 -1.63
CA VAL A 48 -0.06 15.49 -1.77
C VAL A 48 -1.48 14.97 -1.77
N MET A 49 -1.81 14.13 -2.75
CA MET A 49 -3.12 13.52 -2.88
C MET A 49 -2.99 12.08 -3.39
N HIS A 50 -3.86 11.18 -2.92
CA HIS A 50 -4.05 9.87 -3.54
C HIS A 50 -4.89 9.99 -4.82
N ALA A 51 -4.29 10.54 -5.89
CA ALA A 51 -4.99 10.76 -7.17
C ALA A 51 -5.00 9.53 -8.08
N CYS A 52 -4.38 8.42 -7.66
CA CYS A 52 -4.33 7.13 -8.39
C CYS A 52 -5.05 5.98 -7.68
N GLY A 53 -5.75 6.25 -6.56
CA GLY A 53 -6.57 5.26 -5.86
C GLY A 53 -5.77 4.30 -4.95
N HIS A 54 -4.51 4.60 -4.64
CA HIS A 54 -3.69 3.77 -3.75
C HIS A 54 -4.24 3.71 -2.31
N ASP A 55 -4.97 4.72 -1.86
CA ASP A 55 -5.74 4.72 -0.62
C ASP A 55 -6.80 3.63 -0.58
N ILE A 56 -7.50 3.40 -1.70
CA ILE A 56 -8.46 2.32 -1.85
C ILE A 56 -7.73 0.96 -1.87
N HIS A 57 -6.61 0.85 -2.60
CA HIS A 57 -5.78 -0.36 -2.61
C HIS A 57 -5.32 -0.73 -1.20
N MET A 58 -4.80 0.22 -0.41
CA MET A 58 -4.40 -0.01 0.98
C MET A 58 -5.58 -0.41 1.86
N THR A 59 -6.75 0.22 1.66
CA THR A 59 -7.96 -0.11 2.42
C THR A 59 -8.39 -1.55 2.18
N VAL A 60 -8.44 -1.99 0.92
CA VAL A 60 -8.76 -3.38 0.54
C VAL A 60 -7.71 -4.34 1.07
N TRP A 61 -6.43 -4.01 0.96
CA TRP A 61 -5.31 -4.80 1.45
C TRP A 61 -5.38 -5.03 2.97
N VAL A 62 -5.62 -3.98 3.76
CA VAL A 62 -5.82 -4.09 5.22
C VAL A 62 -7.07 -4.90 5.55
N GLY A 63 -8.17 -4.67 4.83
CA GLY A 63 -9.42 -5.42 4.98
C GLY A 63 -9.22 -6.92 4.74
N ALA A 64 -8.55 -7.27 3.65
CA ALA A 64 -8.20 -8.65 3.32
C ALA A 64 -7.34 -9.30 4.41
N ALA A 65 -6.28 -8.61 4.87
CA ALA A 65 -5.39 -9.12 5.91
C ALA A 65 -6.15 -9.40 7.22
N ARG A 66 -7.02 -8.49 7.65
CA ARG A 66 -7.86 -8.65 8.85
C ARG A 66 -8.84 -9.81 8.71
N THR A 67 -9.52 -9.89 7.56
CA THR A 67 -10.49 -10.95 7.28
C THR A 67 -9.82 -12.32 7.32
N MET A 68 -8.69 -12.48 6.63
CA MET A 68 -7.96 -13.76 6.62
C MET A 68 -7.39 -14.11 8.00
N ALA A 69 -6.96 -13.14 8.79
CA ALA A 69 -6.54 -13.36 10.17
C ALA A 69 -7.69 -13.82 11.08
N THR A 70 -8.93 -13.38 10.83
CA THR A 70 -10.12 -13.79 11.58
C THR A 70 -10.60 -15.16 11.15
N LEU A 71 -10.52 -15.49 9.86
CA LEU A 71 -11.03 -16.73 9.27
C LEU A 71 -10.01 -17.87 9.22
N ARG A 72 -9.06 -17.93 10.14
CA ARG A 72 -7.95 -18.92 10.14
C ARG A 72 -8.41 -20.38 10.03
N GLU A 73 -9.56 -20.72 10.55
CA GLU A 73 -10.10 -22.08 10.49
C GLU A 73 -10.63 -22.48 9.10
N GLN A 74 -10.74 -21.53 8.17
CA GLN A 74 -11.34 -21.73 6.84
C GLN A 74 -10.32 -21.83 5.71
N TRP A 75 -9.03 -21.69 6.00
CA TRP A 75 -7.97 -21.77 5.00
C TRP A 75 -6.67 -22.33 5.58
N SER A 76 -5.77 -22.77 4.71
CA SER A 76 -4.41 -23.17 5.09
C SER A 76 -3.38 -22.66 4.07
N GLY A 77 -2.13 -22.51 4.49
CA GLY A 77 -1.03 -22.03 3.67
C GLY A 77 -0.37 -20.77 4.25
N THR A 78 0.24 -19.99 3.38
CA THR A 78 0.93 -18.76 3.76
C THR A 78 0.45 -17.58 2.93
N LEU A 79 0.08 -16.49 3.58
CA LEU A 79 -0.21 -15.20 2.93
C LEU A 79 0.99 -14.27 3.12
N VAL A 80 1.44 -13.68 2.02
CA VAL A 80 2.48 -12.65 1.99
C VAL A 80 1.83 -11.35 1.54
N PHE A 81 1.82 -10.36 2.41
CA PHE A 81 1.27 -9.05 2.12
C PHE A 81 2.41 -8.05 1.87
N ILE A 82 2.42 -7.40 0.72
CA ILE A 82 3.41 -6.40 0.33
C ILE A 82 2.74 -5.04 0.19
N GLY A 83 3.17 -4.07 1.01
CA GLY A 83 2.88 -2.65 0.82
C GLY A 83 4.06 -1.99 0.11
N GLN A 84 3.91 -1.69 -1.19
CA GLN A 84 4.97 -1.14 -2.02
C GLN A 84 4.95 0.38 -2.02
N PRO A 85 6.07 1.05 -1.68
CA PRO A 85 6.23 2.49 -1.87
C PRO A 85 6.65 2.82 -3.30
N ALA A 86 6.60 4.10 -3.67
CA ALA A 86 7.19 4.67 -4.88
C ALA A 86 6.83 3.93 -6.18
N GLU A 87 5.59 3.51 -6.33
CA GLU A 87 5.05 2.88 -7.54
C GLU A 87 5.05 3.88 -8.69
N GLU A 88 4.59 5.10 -8.45
CA GLU A 88 4.48 6.19 -9.42
C GLU A 88 5.84 6.64 -10.01
N ARG A 89 6.94 6.30 -9.34
CA ARG A 89 8.31 6.54 -9.79
C ARG A 89 8.98 5.31 -10.40
N SER A 90 8.27 4.19 -10.50
CA SER A 90 8.78 2.90 -11.00
C SER A 90 10.02 2.39 -10.24
N GLY A 91 10.22 2.83 -8.99
CA GLY A 91 11.42 2.55 -8.19
C GLY A 91 11.22 1.61 -7.01
N GLY A 92 10.09 1.73 -6.31
CA GLY A 92 9.87 1.11 -5.02
C GLY A 92 9.99 -0.40 -4.98
N ALA A 93 9.45 -1.11 -5.97
CA ALA A 93 9.59 -2.56 -6.06
C ALA A 93 11.04 -3.00 -6.21
N LYS A 94 11.84 -2.27 -7.01
CA LYS A 94 13.25 -2.54 -7.23
C LYS A 94 14.09 -2.34 -5.96
N GLU A 95 13.79 -1.29 -5.20
CA GLU A 95 14.46 -1.04 -3.93
C GLU A 95 14.08 -2.10 -2.88
N MET A 96 12.80 -2.48 -2.80
CA MET A 96 12.37 -3.57 -1.92
C MET A 96 13.07 -4.90 -2.22
N LEU A 97 13.30 -5.21 -3.51
CA LEU A 97 14.05 -6.42 -3.91
C LEU A 97 15.54 -6.36 -3.54
N LYS A 98 16.13 -5.17 -3.45
CA LYS A 98 17.51 -5.02 -2.98
C LYS A 98 17.64 -5.19 -1.46
N ASP A 99 16.59 -4.80 -0.73
CA ASP A 99 16.54 -4.93 0.72
C ASP A 99 16.28 -6.37 1.19
N GLY A 100 15.91 -7.29 0.28
CA GLY A 100 15.63 -8.71 0.56
C GLY A 100 14.16 -8.99 0.69
#